data_f83dbd6dc3ecc18b17bae21f16cc26c1
#
_entry.id   f83dbd6dc3ecc18b17bae21f16cc26c1
#
_cell.length_a   1.000
_cell.length_b   1.000
_cell.length_c   1.000
_cell.angle_alpha   90.00
_cell.angle_beta   90.00
_cell.angle_gamma   90.00
#
_symmetry.space_group_name_H-M   'P 1'
#
loop_
_entity.id
_entity.type
_entity.pdbx_description
1 polymer ?
#
loop_
_entity_poly.entity_id
_entity_poly.type
_entity_poly.pdbx_seq_one_letter_code
_entity_poly.pdbx_strand_id
1 'polypeptide(L)'
;MSELIAYTPQEKGVLAQYSPEWQATAVRWQMALGLAQRDNGACPDPLRGKPGAIFQVLSIGAEIGLPPMTALMHLYVVHGKVGMDAQSMRGLVRARGHVFRWVERTSESCTAFGKRKDGEEMTVTWTIEDAQAAGLIKGDSAWETYPRAMLAARATAELCRALFEDVLGAIAYTPEELRAEPTAYDLEEE
;
A
#
# COMPACT_ATOMS: atom_id res chain seq x y z
N MET A 1 17.97 14.36 23.74
CA MET A 1 18.55 14.66 22.42
C MET A 1 18.84 13.32 21.78
N SER A 2 18.01 12.92 20.81
CA SER A 2 18.22 11.68 20.07
C SER A 2 19.32 11.96 19.05
N GLU A 3 20.50 11.36 19.25
CA GLU A 3 21.50 11.35 18.21
C GLU A 3 20.88 10.64 17.00
N LEU A 4 20.70 11.36 15.90
CA LEU A 4 20.53 10.76 14.60
C LEU A 4 21.67 9.74 14.45
N ILE A 5 21.33 8.46 14.32
CA ILE A 5 22.31 7.39 14.12
C ILE A 5 22.96 7.64 12.75
N ALA A 6 23.89 8.57 12.73
CA ALA A 6 24.72 8.82 11.55
C ALA A 6 25.77 7.69 11.50
N TYR A 7 25.92 7.07 10.34
CA TYR A 7 27.03 6.13 10.11
C TYR A 7 28.34 6.78 10.51
N THR A 8 29.11 6.11 11.34
CA THR A 8 30.46 6.51 11.67
C THR A 8 31.33 6.53 10.41
N PRO A 9 32.44 7.28 10.38
CA PRO A 9 33.37 7.29 9.24
C PRO A 9 33.82 5.87 8.83
N GLN A 10 33.95 4.98 9.80
CA GLN A 10 34.36 3.58 9.58
C GLN A 10 33.23 2.77 8.91
N GLU A 11 31.98 2.94 9.33
CA GLU A 11 30.82 2.30 8.72
C GLU A 11 30.57 2.83 7.31
N LYS A 12 30.79 4.13 7.05
CA LYS A 12 30.76 4.72 5.70
C LYS A 12 31.80 4.09 4.78
N GLY A 13 33.00 3.82 5.28
CA GLY A 13 34.05 3.12 4.55
C GLY A 13 33.68 1.69 4.18
N VAL A 14 33.02 0.97 5.08
CA VAL A 14 32.48 -0.38 4.81
C VAL A 14 31.35 -0.34 3.79
N LEU A 15 30.41 0.59 3.93
CA LEU A 15 29.28 0.73 3.00
C LEU A 15 29.72 1.10 1.58
N ALA A 16 30.82 1.85 1.42
CA ALA A 16 31.34 2.23 0.11
C ALA A 16 31.80 1.03 -0.73
N GLN A 17 32.00 -0.14 -0.12
CA GLN A 17 32.35 -1.38 -0.81
C GLN A 17 31.14 -2.10 -1.41
N TYR A 18 29.91 -1.73 -1.03
CA TYR A 18 28.68 -2.32 -1.52
C TYR A 18 28.10 -1.56 -2.72
N SER A 19 27.23 -2.20 -3.47
CA SER A 19 26.53 -1.55 -4.56
C SER A 19 25.67 -0.37 -4.08
N PRO A 20 25.37 0.62 -4.94
CA PRO A 20 24.51 1.76 -4.59
C PRO A 20 23.14 1.34 -4.03
N GLU A 21 22.60 0.21 -4.48
CA GLU A 21 21.32 -0.33 -3.98
C GLU A 21 21.42 -0.80 -2.53
N TRP A 22 22.51 -1.49 -2.18
CA TRP A 22 22.77 -1.88 -0.79
C TRP A 22 23.00 -0.68 0.11
N GLN A 23 23.70 0.35 -0.37
CA GLN A 23 23.87 1.60 0.37
C GLN A 23 22.53 2.27 0.62
N ALA A 24 21.66 2.36 -0.40
CA ALA A 24 20.33 2.91 -0.25
C ALA A 24 19.44 2.10 0.72
N THR A 25 19.58 0.78 0.72
CA THR A 25 18.89 -0.12 1.65
C THR A 25 19.35 0.12 3.10
N ALA A 26 20.64 0.26 3.33
CA ALA A 26 21.20 0.58 4.65
C ALA A 26 20.70 1.95 5.16
N VAL A 27 20.64 2.96 4.30
CA VAL A 27 20.10 4.28 4.65
C VAL A 27 18.62 4.18 5.03
N ARG A 28 17.81 3.43 4.27
CA ARG A 28 16.37 3.21 4.62
C ARG A 28 16.22 2.51 5.97
N TRP A 29 17.10 1.55 6.30
CA TRP A 29 17.08 0.91 7.60
C TRP A 29 17.36 1.89 8.74
N GLN A 30 18.36 2.77 8.59
CA GLN A 30 18.64 3.81 9.57
C GLN A 30 17.49 4.81 9.72
N MET A 31 16.88 5.21 8.62
CA MET A 31 15.66 6.03 8.66
C MET A 31 14.54 5.32 9.43
N ALA A 32 14.36 4.03 9.20
CA ALA A 32 13.33 3.24 9.88
C ALA A 32 13.57 3.16 11.39
N LEU A 33 14.82 2.98 11.83
CA LEU A 33 15.17 2.99 13.25
C LEU A 33 14.89 4.35 13.90
N GLY A 34 15.25 5.45 13.23
CA GLY A 34 14.97 6.81 13.72
C GLY A 34 13.48 7.12 13.79
N LEU A 35 12.71 6.73 12.77
CA LEU A 35 11.26 6.95 12.71
C LEU A 35 10.47 6.07 13.70
N ALA A 36 10.98 4.89 14.05
CA ALA A 36 10.34 3.99 14.98
C ALA A 36 10.38 4.46 16.44
N GLN A 37 11.14 5.50 16.78
CA GLN A 37 11.22 6.03 18.14
C GLN A 37 9.84 6.53 18.58
N ARG A 38 9.48 6.25 19.84
CA ARG A 38 8.13 6.50 20.37
C ARG A 38 7.71 7.97 20.39
N ASP A 39 8.66 8.88 20.50
CA ASP A 39 8.48 10.33 20.55
C ASP A 39 8.58 10.99 19.17
N ASN A 40 8.79 10.21 18.11
CA ASN A 40 8.88 10.73 16.75
C ASN A 40 7.48 11.03 16.18
N GLY A 41 7.08 12.31 16.23
CA GLY A 41 5.79 12.77 15.72
C GLY A 41 5.61 12.65 14.19
N ALA A 42 6.68 12.38 13.43
CA ALA A 42 6.59 12.18 11.98
C ALA A 42 6.17 10.76 11.60
N CYS A 43 6.21 9.81 12.53
CA CYS A 43 5.82 8.42 12.28
C CYS A 43 4.32 8.22 12.53
N PRO A 44 3.55 7.68 11.57
CA PRO A 44 2.16 7.30 11.79
C PRO A 44 2.01 6.29 12.95
N ASP A 45 0.97 6.44 13.77
CA ASP A 45 0.75 5.62 14.97
C ASP A 45 0.85 4.09 14.73
N PRO A 46 0.28 3.53 13.65
CA PRO A 46 0.35 2.09 13.40
C PRO A 46 1.77 1.56 13.18
N LEU A 47 2.72 2.44 12.83
CA LEU A 47 4.11 2.11 12.53
C LEU A 47 5.06 2.41 13.70
N ARG A 48 4.64 3.15 14.72
CA ARG A 48 5.48 3.50 15.88
C ARG A 48 6.01 2.25 16.57
N GLY A 49 7.31 2.25 16.87
CA GLY A 49 7.98 1.12 17.51
C GLY A 49 8.19 -0.10 16.63
N LYS A 50 7.90 0.00 15.32
CA LYS A 50 7.98 -1.13 14.37
C LYS A 50 8.99 -0.85 13.25
N PRO A 51 10.30 -0.83 13.50
CA PRO A 51 11.30 -0.46 12.50
C PRO A 51 11.28 -1.36 11.26
N GLY A 52 11.00 -2.66 11.42
CA GLY A 52 10.87 -3.59 10.30
C GLY A 52 9.73 -3.22 9.35
N ALA A 53 8.56 -2.86 9.89
CA ALA A 53 7.41 -2.42 9.07
C ALA A 53 7.72 -1.08 8.36
N ILE A 54 8.35 -0.14 9.04
CA ILE A 54 8.78 1.14 8.44
C ILE A 54 9.78 0.89 7.32
N PHE A 55 10.77 0.04 7.54
CA PHE A 55 11.76 -0.32 6.53
C PHE A 55 11.10 -0.92 5.28
N GLN A 56 10.14 -1.83 5.48
CA GLN A 56 9.38 -2.46 4.41
C GLN A 56 8.61 -1.42 3.59
N VAL A 57 7.90 -0.50 4.26
CA VAL A 57 7.17 0.61 3.63
C VAL A 57 8.10 1.53 2.84
N LEU A 58 9.24 1.92 3.41
CA LEU A 58 10.21 2.78 2.73
C LEU A 58 10.86 2.10 1.53
N SER A 59 11.12 0.80 1.61
CA SER A 59 11.75 0.04 0.53
C SER A 59 10.80 -0.14 -0.65
N ILE A 60 9.59 -0.65 -0.39
CA ILE A 60 8.57 -0.82 -1.41
C ILE A 60 8.14 0.53 -2.00
N GLY A 61 7.98 1.55 -1.15
CA GLY A 61 7.69 2.91 -1.63
C GLY A 61 8.72 3.41 -2.63
N ALA A 62 10.01 3.17 -2.37
CA ALA A 62 11.08 3.56 -3.28
C ALA A 62 11.03 2.80 -4.62
N GLU A 63 10.71 1.51 -4.61
CA GLU A 63 10.57 0.68 -5.82
C GLU A 63 9.47 1.20 -6.75
N ILE A 64 8.35 1.66 -6.18
CA ILE A 64 7.24 2.23 -6.95
C ILE A 64 7.36 3.75 -7.15
N GLY A 65 8.47 4.36 -6.72
CA GLY A 65 8.77 5.78 -6.92
C GLY A 65 8.04 6.73 -5.98
N LEU A 66 7.62 6.28 -4.81
CA LEU A 66 7.05 7.15 -3.77
C LEU A 66 8.15 7.80 -2.91
N PRO A 67 8.05 9.11 -2.63
CA PRO A 67 8.88 9.74 -1.61
C PRO A 67 8.65 9.10 -0.22
N PRO A 68 9.66 9.10 0.67
CA PRO A 68 9.58 8.39 1.95
C PRO A 68 8.37 8.73 2.80
N MET A 69 8.05 10.03 2.96
CA MET A 69 6.90 10.45 3.76
C MET A 69 5.56 10.08 3.11
N THR A 70 5.48 10.14 1.78
CA THR A 70 4.30 9.69 1.04
C THR A 70 4.10 8.18 1.22
N ALA A 71 5.17 7.39 1.17
CA ALA A 71 5.10 5.96 1.43
C ALA A 71 4.57 5.66 2.84
N LEU A 72 5.07 6.34 3.88
CA LEU A 72 4.60 6.19 5.26
C LEU A 72 3.12 6.53 5.46
N MET A 73 2.58 7.46 4.68
CA MET A 73 1.19 7.90 4.80
C MET A 73 0.19 7.03 4.03
N HIS A 74 0.65 6.34 2.98
CA HIS A 74 -0.22 5.68 2.01
C HIS A 74 0.02 4.18 1.86
N LEU A 75 1.11 3.65 2.42
CA LEU A 75 1.37 2.22 2.47
C LEU A 75 1.07 1.67 3.87
N TYR A 76 0.49 0.50 3.93
CA TYR A 76 0.04 -0.17 5.15
C TYR A 76 0.67 -1.56 5.23
N VAL A 77 1.10 -1.95 6.42
CA VAL A 77 1.59 -3.32 6.67
C VAL A 77 0.51 -4.07 7.44
N VAL A 78 -0.02 -5.12 6.83
CA VAL A 78 -1.05 -5.99 7.41
C VAL A 78 -0.56 -7.43 7.26
N HIS A 79 -0.46 -8.17 8.35
CA HIS A 79 0.05 -9.55 8.37
C HIS A 79 1.38 -9.73 7.62
N GLY A 80 2.29 -8.74 7.73
CA GLY A 80 3.59 -8.75 7.04
C GLY A 80 3.55 -8.43 5.53
N LYS A 81 2.37 -8.26 4.95
CA LYS A 81 2.18 -7.81 3.55
C LYS A 81 2.00 -6.31 3.50
N VAL A 82 2.51 -5.68 2.45
CA VAL A 82 2.30 -4.25 2.19
C VAL A 82 1.14 -4.07 1.24
N GLY A 83 0.21 -3.20 1.61
CA GLY A 83 -0.89 -2.76 0.77
C GLY A 83 -0.90 -1.25 0.60
N MET A 84 -1.74 -0.75 -0.29
CA MET A 84 -1.93 0.67 -0.57
C MET A 84 -3.41 1.03 -0.57
N ASP A 85 -3.75 2.25 -0.14
CA ASP A 85 -5.13 2.73 -0.29
C ASP A 85 -5.51 2.93 -1.78
N ALA A 86 -6.77 2.72 -2.10
CA ALA A 86 -7.29 2.80 -3.46
C ALA A 86 -7.12 4.18 -4.11
N GLN A 87 -7.12 5.26 -3.30
CA GLN A 87 -6.88 6.61 -3.80
C GLN A 87 -5.45 6.76 -4.31
N SER A 88 -4.48 6.24 -3.58
CA SER A 88 -3.06 6.28 -3.93
C SER A 88 -2.75 5.38 -5.13
N MET A 89 -3.36 4.18 -5.22
CA MET A 89 -3.29 3.33 -6.41
C MET A 89 -3.69 4.11 -7.67
N ARG A 90 -4.86 4.73 -7.62
CA ARG A 90 -5.36 5.56 -8.73
C ARG A 90 -4.44 6.74 -9.03
N GLY A 91 -3.89 7.37 -8.00
CA GLY A 91 -2.93 8.46 -8.12
C GLY A 91 -1.68 8.05 -8.88
N LEU A 92 -1.08 6.92 -8.52
CA LEU A 92 0.11 6.36 -9.19
C LEU A 92 -0.17 6.00 -10.65
N VAL A 93 -1.26 5.31 -10.93
CA VAL A 93 -1.68 4.95 -12.29
C VAL A 93 -1.76 6.20 -13.18
N ARG A 94 -2.41 7.25 -12.69
CA ARG A 94 -2.52 8.52 -13.41
C ARG A 94 -1.19 9.25 -13.54
N ALA A 95 -0.36 9.25 -12.51
CA ALA A 95 0.98 9.86 -12.54
C ALA A 95 1.91 9.19 -13.57
N ARG A 96 1.70 7.91 -13.87
CA ARG A 96 2.40 7.17 -14.92
C ARG A 96 1.82 7.41 -16.32
N GLY A 97 0.79 8.28 -16.45
CA GLY A 97 0.19 8.69 -17.72
C GLY A 97 -0.88 7.75 -18.25
N HIS A 98 -1.36 6.83 -17.42
CA HIS A 98 -2.52 5.99 -17.75
C HIS A 98 -3.82 6.71 -17.42
N VAL A 99 -4.92 6.27 -18.03
CA VAL A 99 -6.26 6.78 -17.74
C VAL A 99 -6.90 5.91 -16.66
N PHE A 100 -7.46 6.55 -15.66
CA PHE A 100 -8.33 5.91 -14.66
C PHE A 100 -9.50 6.84 -14.37
N ARG A 101 -10.73 6.30 -14.43
CA ARG A 101 -11.97 7.01 -14.08
C ARG A 101 -13.01 6.05 -13.49
N TRP A 102 -13.87 6.56 -12.63
CA TRP A 102 -15.12 5.88 -12.30
C TRP A 102 -16.16 6.27 -13.33
N VAL A 103 -16.79 5.29 -13.94
CA VAL A 103 -17.92 5.46 -14.89
C VAL A 103 -19.21 5.62 -14.08
N GLU A 104 -19.33 4.80 -13.03
CA GLU A 104 -20.42 4.84 -12.07
C GLU A 104 -19.86 4.72 -10.65
N ARG A 105 -20.52 5.40 -9.68
CA ARG A 105 -20.16 5.33 -8.27
C ARG A 105 -21.34 5.66 -7.39
N THR A 106 -22.09 4.64 -7.03
CA THR A 106 -23.28 4.70 -6.16
C THR A 106 -23.05 3.93 -4.86
N SER A 107 -24.06 3.83 -4.00
CA SER A 107 -24.05 2.92 -2.84
C SER A 107 -24.36 1.47 -3.20
N GLU A 108 -24.80 1.20 -4.42
CA GLU A 108 -25.21 -0.10 -4.90
C GLU A 108 -24.16 -0.72 -5.84
N SER A 109 -23.48 0.14 -6.62
CA SER A 109 -22.47 -0.30 -7.57
C SER A 109 -21.36 0.72 -7.78
N CYS A 110 -20.19 0.24 -8.21
CA CYS A 110 -19.11 1.06 -8.69
C CYS A 110 -18.47 0.42 -9.93
N THR A 111 -18.44 1.17 -11.02
CA THR A 111 -17.76 0.78 -12.28
C THR A 111 -16.52 1.62 -12.47
N ALA A 112 -15.37 1.00 -12.43
CA ALA A 112 -14.05 1.60 -12.69
C ALA A 112 -13.62 1.26 -14.12
N PHE A 113 -13.11 2.25 -14.85
CA PHE A 113 -12.54 2.12 -16.17
C PHE A 113 -11.06 2.51 -16.15
N GLY A 114 -10.22 1.70 -16.75
CA GLY A 114 -8.80 1.97 -16.96
C GLY A 114 -8.40 1.82 -18.41
N LYS A 115 -7.42 2.63 -18.84
CA LYS A 115 -6.78 2.50 -20.14
C LYS A 115 -5.29 2.77 -20.03
N ARG A 116 -4.50 1.84 -20.51
CA ARG A 116 -3.04 1.96 -20.59
C ARG A 116 -2.62 2.90 -21.74
N LYS A 117 -1.40 3.43 -21.66
CA LYS A 117 -0.83 4.28 -22.73
C LYS A 117 -0.68 3.52 -24.06
N ASP A 118 -0.43 2.22 -24.00
CA ASP A 118 -0.30 1.32 -25.14
C ASP A 118 -1.64 0.94 -25.81
N GLY A 119 -2.75 1.38 -25.20
CA GLY A 119 -4.09 1.22 -25.75
C GLY A 119 -4.94 0.15 -25.09
N GLU A 120 -4.36 -0.77 -24.30
CA GLU A 120 -5.12 -1.77 -23.54
C GLU A 120 -6.08 -1.09 -22.57
N GLU A 121 -7.32 -1.58 -22.49
CA GLU A 121 -8.34 -1.03 -21.62
C GLU A 121 -9.18 -2.12 -20.95
N MET A 122 -9.67 -1.82 -19.76
CA MET A 122 -10.49 -2.72 -18.95
C MET A 122 -11.53 -1.95 -18.16
N THR A 123 -12.65 -2.60 -17.91
CA THR A 123 -13.69 -2.12 -17.00
C THR A 123 -13.98 -3.17 -15.95
N VAL A 124 -14.05 -2.74 -14.69
CA VAL A 124 -14.38 -3.59 -13.54
C VAL A 124 -15.59 -2.99 -12.83
N THR A 125 -16.58 -3.80 -12.55
CA THR A 125 -17.76 -3.41 -11.77
C THR A 125 -17.86 -4.24 -10.51
N TRP A 126 -18.10 -3.59 -9.39
CA TRP A 126 -18.44 -4.19 -8.11
C TRP A 126 -19.81 -3.73 -7.68
N THR A 127 -20.65 -4.67 -7.27
CA THR A 127 -21.97 -4.40 -6.72
C THR A 127 -22.02 -4.74 -5.23
N ILE A 128 -23.07 -4.29 -4.55
CA ILE A 128 -23.29 -4.63 -3.14
C ILE A 128 -23.56 -6.14 -2.97
N GLU A 129 -24.18 -6.78 -3.96
CA GLU A 129 -24.41 -8.22 -4.00
C GLU A 129 -23.09 -8.99 -4.10
N ASP A 130 -22.13 -8.51 -4.91
CA ASP A 130 -20.78 -9.11 -4.98
C ASP A 130 -20.10 -9.03 -3.62
N ALA A 131 -20.22 -7.89 -2.93
CA ALA A 131 -19.65 -7.72 -1.60
C ALA A 131 -20.31 -8.61 -0.55
N GLN A 132 -21.62 -8.83 -0.66
CA GLN A 132 -22.37 -9.78 0.19
C GLN A 132 -21.93 -11.21 -0.06
N ALA A 133 -21.88 -11.62 -1.32
CA ALA A 133 -21.44 -12.95 -1.72
C ALA A 133 -19.99 -13.27 -1.28
N ALA A 134 -19.13 -12.26 -1.29
CA ALA A 134 -17.76 -12.35 -0.79
C ALA A 134 -17.63 -12.28 0.75
N GLY A 135 -18.75 -12.19 1.50
CA GLY A 135 -18.75 -12.12 2.96
C GLY A 135 -18.10 -10.86 3.55
N LEU A 136 -18.03 -9.77 2.78
CA LEU A 136 -17.35 -8.54 3.20
C LEU A 136 -18.23 -7.66 4.08
N ILE A 137 -19.55 -7.76 3.94
CA ILE A 137 -20.53 -6.97 4.69
C ILE A 137 -20.80 -7.69 6.01
N LYS A 138 -20.09 -7.24 7.04
CA LYS A 138 -20.28 -7.70 8.42
C LYS A 138 -20.85 -6.55 9.23
N GLY A 139 -21.66 -6.84 10.25
CA GLY A 139 -22.24 -5.84 11.13
C GLY A 139 -21.20 -4.87 11.69
N ASP A 140 -21.57 -3.61 11.89
CA ASP A 140 -20.72 -2.50 12.36
C ASP A 140 -19.46 -2.26 11.51
N SER A 141 -19.50 -2.61 10.23
CA SER A 141 -18.38 -2.43 9.32
C SER A 141 -18.49 -1.14 8.49
N ALA A 142 -17.35 -0.73 7.90
CA ALA A 142 -17.31 0.39 6.96
C ALA A 142 -18.21 0.16 5.72
N TRP A 143 -18.56 -1.10 5.42
CA TRP A 143 -19.47 -1.45 4.34
C TRP A 143 -20.91 -0.97 4.59
N GLU A 144 -21.36 -1.01 5.85
CA GLU A 144 -22.69 -0.49 6.20
C GLU A 144 -22.71 1.05 6.22
N THR A 145 -21.64 1.64 6.78
CA THR A 145 -21.60 3.11 6.95
C THR A 145 -21.23 3.83 5.66
N TYR A 146 -20.34 3.25 4.83
CA TYR A 146 -19.75 3.89 3.64
C TYR A 146 -19.73 2.96 2.42
N PRO A 147 -20.83 2.29 2.03
CA PRO A 147 -20.84 1.30 0.95
C PRO A 147 -20.29 1.85 -0.36
N ARG A 148 -20.64 3.08 -0.73
CA ARG A 148 -20.11 3.76 -1.92
C ARG A 148 -18.58 3.87 -1.94
N ALA A 149 -17.96 4.12 -0.79
CA ALA A 149 -16.50 4.21 -0.69
C ALA A 149 -15.86 2.84 -0.77
N MET A 150 -16.47 1.84 -0.13
CA MET A 150 -15.97 0.47 -0.13
C MET A 150 -16.05 -0.17 -1.52
N LEU A 151 -17.17 -0.01 -2.22
CA LEU A 151 -17.32 -0.45 -3.62
C LEU A 151 -16.28 0.20 -4.53
N ALA A 152 -16.05 1.52 -4.37
CA ALA A 152 -15.05 2.22 -5.15
C ALA A 152 -13.61 1.73 -4.83
N ALA A 153 -13.31 1.40 -3.59
CA ALA A 153 -12.02 0.83 -3.20
C ALA A 153 -11.81 -0.54 -3.85
N ARG A 154 -12.82 -1.42 -3.80
CA ARG A 154 -12.77 -2.76 -4.42
C ARG A 154 -12.60 -2.72 -5.93
N ALA A 155 -13.47 -1.99 -6.63
CA ALA A 155 -13.38 -1.83 -8.09
C ALA A 155 -12.04 -1.22 -8.51
N THR A 156 -11.50 -0.28 -7.73
CA THR A 156 -10.19 0.32 -7.99
C THR A 156 -9.06 -0.68 -7.81
N ALA A 157 -9.03 -1.41 -6.69
CA ALA A 157 -7.97 -2.37 -6.40
C ALA A 157 -7.95 -3.51 -7.43
N GLU A 158 -9.13 -4.05 -7.78
CA GLU A 158 -9.23 -5.12 -8.78
C GLU A 158 -8.77 -4.65 -10.16
N LEU A 159 -9.25 -3.49 -10.63
CA LEU A 159 -8.82 -2.92 -11.90
C LEU A 159 -7.31 -2.66 -11.91
N CYS A 160 -6.76 -2.18 -10.80
CA CYS A 160 -5.32 -1.92 -10.68
C CYS A 160 -4.49 -3.19 -10.74
N ARG A 161 -4.94 -4.28 -10.11
CA ARG A 161 -4.27 -5.59 -10.18
C ARG A 161 -4.30 -6.19 -11.58
N ALA A 162 -5.42 -6.03 -12.27
CA ALA A 162 -5.64 -6.68 -13.56
C ALA A 162 -5.02 -5.93 -14.74
N LEU A 163 -4.95 -4.61 -14.68
CA LEU A 163 -4.53 -3.77 -15.82
C LEU A 163 -3.23 -3.00 -15.60
N PHE A 164 -2.82 -2.74 -14.34
CA PHE A 164 -1.70 -1.87 -13.98
C PHE A 164 -0.72 -2.54 -13.02
N GLU A 165 -0.55 -3.84 -13.11
CA GLU A 165 0.33 -4.64 -12.25
C GLU A 165 1.80 -4.19 -12.31
N ASP A 166 2.27 -3.75 -13.45
CA ASP A 166 3.61 -3.21 -13.67
C ASP A 166 3.84 -1.84 -13.00
N VAL A 167 2.75 -1.10 -12.75
CA VAL A 167 2.77 0.20 -12.06
C VAL A 167 2.83 0.04 -10.55
N LEU A 168 2.09 -0.92 -10.02
CA LEU A 168 1.85 -1.10 -8.59
C LEU A 168 2.61 -2.29 -8.00
N GLY A 169 3.10 -3.21 -8.82
CA GLY A 169 3.73 -4.43 -8.33
C GLY A 169 2.80 -5.24 -7.42
N ALA A 170 3.36 -5.92 -6.45
CA ALA A 170 2.62 -6.81 -5.53
C ALA A 170 1.77 -6.09 -4.48
N ILE A 171 1.67 -4.75 -4.50
CA ILE A 171 0.99 -3.96 -3.46
C ILE A 171 -0.41 -3.46 -3.84
N ALA A 172 -1.00 -4.00 -4.90
CA ALA A 172 -2.33 -3.61 -5.38
C ALA A 172 -3.47 -4.21 -4.54
N TYR A 173 -3.27 -4.34 -3.24
CA TYR A 173 -4.27 -4.75 -2.25
C TYR A 173 -4.56 -3.60 -1.30
N THR A 174 -5.84 -3.39 -0.98
CA THR A 174 -6.22 -2.45 0.06
C THR A 174 -5.97 -3.04 1.46
N PRO A 175 -5.81 -2.19 2.50
CA PRO A 175 -5.68 -2.68 3.87
C PRO A 175 -6.84 -3.58 4.31
N GLU A 176 -8.05 -3.32 3.83
CA GLU A 176 -9.26 -4.09 4.13
C GLU A 176 -9.19 -5.48 3.49
N GLU A 177 -8.71 -5.57 2.25
CA GLU A 177 -8.49 -6.85 1.57
C GLU A 177 -7.48 -7.71 2.31
N LEU A 178 -6.33 -7.12 2.69
CA LEU A 178 -5.28 -7.83 3.42
C LEU A 178 -5.73 -8.30 4.81
N ARG A 179 -6.65 -7.59 5.47
CA ARG A 179 -7.23 -8.03 6.74
C ARG A 179 -8.26 -9.15 6.57
N ALA A 180 -8.88 -9.25 5.41
CA ALA A 180 -9.87 -10.28 5.11
C ALA A 180 -9.23 -11.61 4.65
N GLU A 181 -7.97 -11.60 4.23
CA GLU A 181 -7.25 -12.83 3.90
C GLU A 181 -6.96 -13.63 5.18
N PRO A 182 -7.29 -14.94 5.23
CA PRO A 182 -6.89 -15.79 6.34
C PRO A 182 -5.36 -15.83 6.44
N THR A 183 -4.83 -15.71 7.65
CA THR A 183 -3.40 -15.88 7.88
C THR A 183 -3.04 -17.37 7.88
N ALA A 184 -1.76 -17.70 7.67
CA ALA A 184 -1.30 -19.09 7.76
C ALA A 184 -1.58 -19.71 9.14
N TYR A 185 -1.64 -18.88 10.20
CA TYR A 185 -1.99 -19.30 11.55
C TYR A 185 -3.47 -19.67 11.70
N ASP A 186 -4.36 -19.01 10.96
CA ASP A 186 -5.81 -19.29 10.99
C ASP A 186 -6.15 -20.63 10.30
N LEU A 187 -5.24 -21.14 9.44
CA LEU A 187 -5.40 -22.38 8.70
C LEU A 187 -4.87 -23.62 9.46
N GLU A 188 -4.15 -23.42 10.57
CA GLU A 188 -3.61 -24.53 11.39
C GLU A 188 -4.55 -24.93 12.55
N GLU A 189 -5.67 -24.22 12.76
CA GLU A 189 -6.64 -24.52 13.83
C GLU A 189 -7.89 -25.30 13.36
N GLU A 190 -7.97 -25.74 12.12
CA GLU A 190 -9.00 -26.66 11.60
C GLU A 190 -8.43 -28.09 11.44
#